data_b1634f693c9d493772657fc2e68ac8d3
#
_entry.id   b1634f693c9d493772657fc2e68ac8d3
#
_cell.length_a   1.000
_cell.length_b   1.000
_cell.length_c   1.000
_cell.angle_alpha   90.00
_cell.angle_beta   90.00
_cell.angle_gamma   90.00
#
_symmetry.space_group_name_H-M   'P 1'
#
loop_
_entity.id
_entity.type
_entity.pdbx_description
1 polymer ?
#
loop_
_entity_poly.entity_id
_entity_poly.type
_entity_poly.pdbx_seq_one_letter_code
_entity_poly.pdbx_strand_id
1 'polypeptide(L)'
;MERLLPEELIRTGSRIAERLRQRSVCVPIPERAMARTVTGANDPSLRHLTLRISEGGRIVVSGEKKKGVWIPFSVTFIAVAPPPGTAGPSVELHLERTSPFFAAPFVLRALGRMPEMEIIGNRARVRVDHWIDQQGWAESLPTGMFKRVRVTEVDTDPGNRQLLVTLGLAGG
;
A
#
# COMPACT_ATOMS: atom_id res chain seq x y z
N MET A 1 3.57 15.92 -16.23
CA MET A 1 3.82 14.49 -15.98
C MET A 1 4.92 14.04 -16.93
N GLU A 2 6.18 14.05 -16.50
CA GLU A 2 7.28 13.54 -17.29
C GLU A 2 7.11 12.03 -17.48
N ARG A 3 6.90 11.60 -18.70
CA ARG A 3 7.04 10.20 -19.08
C ARG A 3 8.52 9.90 -19.07
N LEU A 4 9.00 9.12 -18.12
CA LEU A 4 10.34 8.58 -18.17
C LEU A 4 10.55 7.86 -19.51
N LEU A 5 11.69 8.09 -20.13
CA LEU A 5 12.05 7.39 -21.35
C LEU A 5 12.23 5.89 -21.05
N PRO A 6 11.97 5.00 -22.01
CA PRO A 6 12.10 3.55 -21.80
C PRO A 6 13.45 3.12 -21.23
N GLU A 7 14.52 3.76 -21.65
CA GLU A 7 15.88 3.48 -21.15
C GLU A 7 16.07 3.84 -19.67
N GLU A 8 15.42 4.90 -19.19
CA GLU A 8 15.48 5.30 -17.78
C GLU A 8 14.72 4.33 -16.90
N LEU A 9 13.59 3.80 -17.37
CA LEU A 9 12.82 2.77 -16.68
C LEU A 9 13.63 1.48 -16.52
N ILE A 10 14.30 1.04 -17.58
CA ILE A 10 15.16 -0.15 -17.56
C ILE A 10 16.33 0.04 -16.58
N ARG A 11 16.98 1.22 -16.61
CA ARG A 11 18.07 1.54 -15.68
C ARG A 11 17.61 1.56 -14.23
N THR A 12 16.41 2.09 -13.96
CA THR A 12 15.84 2.12 -12.60
C THR A 12 15.58 0.73 -12.09
N GLY A 13 14.92 -0.13 -12.86
CA GLY A 13 14.67 -1.51 -12.49
C GLY A 13 15.95 -2.31 -12.26
N SER A 14 16.96 -2.15 -13.10
CA SER A 14 18.27 -2.81 -12.94
C SER A 14 18.99 -2.37 -11.67
N ARG A 15 18.95 -1.09 -11.32
CA ARG A 15 19.53 -0.57 -10.08
C ARG A 15 18.83 -1.11 -8.86
N ILE A 16 17.51 -1.20 -8.88
CA ILE A 16 16.72 -1.76 -7.79
C ILE A 16 17.05 -3.24 -7.62
N ALA A 17 17.10 -4.01 -8.70
CA ALA A 17 17.46 -5.42 -8.67
C ALA A 17 18.86 -5.65 -8.08
N GLU A 18 19.82 -4.83 -8.46
CA GLU A 18 21.20 -4.92 -7.95
C GLU A 18 21.27 -4.58 -6.45
N ARG A 19 20.60 -3.53 -6.01
CA ARG A 19 20.54 -3.16 -4.59
C ARG A 19 19.86 -4.23 -3.74
N LEU A 20 18.80 -4.84 -4.25
CA LEU A 20 18.13 -5.97 -3.57
C LEU A 20 19.06 -7.15 -3.38
N ARG A 21 19.93 -7.45 -4.35
CA ARG A 21 20.94 -8.50 -4.23
C ARG A 21 21.99 -8.20 -3.18
N GLN A 22 22.34 -6.94 -3.02
CA GLN A 22 23.39 -6.50 -2.09
C GLN A 22 22.89 -6.41 -0.64
N ARG A 23 21.73 -5.79 -0.37
CA ARG A 23 21.19 -5.62 1.01
C ARG A 23 19.69 -5.37 1.03
N SER A 24 19.28 -4.15 0.66
CA SER A 24 17.91 -3.68 0.71
C SER A 24 17.73 -2.46 -0.19
N VAL A 25 16.50 -2.18 -0.56
CA VAL A 25 16.14 -1.01 -1.35
C VAL A 25 14.87 -0.39 -0.80
N CYS A 26 14.88 0.94 -0.67
CA CYS A 26 13.67 1.70 -0.35
C CYS A 26 12.93 2.04 -1.65
N VAL A 27 11.68 1.63 -1.73
CA VAL A 27 10.80 1.88 -2.88
C VAL A 27 9.70 2.84 -2.46
N PRO A 28 9.59 4.01 -3.10
CA PRO A 28 8.48 4.91 -2.85
C PRO A 28 7.23 4.45 -3.60
N ILE A 29 6.10 4.38 -2.87
CA ILE A 29 4.80 4.07 -3.44
C ILE A 29 3.96 5.36 -3.39
N PRO A 30 3.57 5.93 -4.53
CA PRO A 30 2.81 7.16 -4.55
C PRO A 30 1.42 7.00 -3.92
N GLU A 31 0.98 8.01 -3.18
CA GLU A 31 -0.35 8.08 -2.60
C GLU A 31 -1.45 7.80 -3.64
N ARG A 32 -1.29 8.30 -4.85
CA ARG A 32 -2.23 8.08 -5.97
C ARG A 32 -2.39 6.60 -6.34
N ALA A 33 -1.33 5.79 -6.23
CA ALA A 33 -1.41 4.36 -6.53
C ALA A 33 -2.26 3.63 -5.48
N MET A 34 -2.07 3.97 -4.21
CA MET A 34 -2.87 3.44 -3.12
C MET A 34 -4.32 3.97 -3.15
N ALA A 35 -4.50 5.25 -3.50
CA ALA A 35 -5.82 5.85 -3.63
C ALA A 35 -6.66 5.16 -4.72
N ARG A 36 -6.06 4.74 -5.82
CA ARG A 36 -6.73 3.95 -6.86
C ARG A 36 -7.25 2.62 -6.32
N THR A 37 -6.50 1.97 -5.46
CA THR A 37 -6.94 0.75 -4.80
C THR A 37 -8.19 1.00 -3.96
N VAL A 38 -8.18 2.05 -3.15
CA VAL A 38 -9.33 2.40 -2.29
C VAL A 38 -10.55 2.84 -3.12
N THR A 39 -10.36 3.66 -4.13
CA THR A 39 -11.46 4.12 -5.00
C THR A 39 -12.01 3.00 -5.88
N GLY A 40 -11.24 1.94 -6.13
CA GLY A 40 -11.68 0.72 -6.80
C GLY A 40 -12.60 -0.15 -5.95
N ALA A 41 -12.78 0.14 -4.66
CA ALA A 41 -13.76 -0.53 -3.81
C ALA A 41 -15.18 -0.25 -4.33
N ASN A 42 -15.76 -1.22 -5.00
CA ASN A 42 -17.08 -1.08 -5.62
C ASN A 42 -18.18 -1.38 -4.60
N ASP A 43 -18.39 -0.45 -3.66
CA ASP A 43 -19.46 -0.52 -2.67
C ASP A 43 -20.39 0.68 -2.85
N PRO A 44 -21.65 0.47 -3.31
CA PRO A 44 -22.60 1.55 -3.55
C PRO A 44 -23.02 2.30 -2.29
N SER A 45 -22.74 1.74 -1.11
CA SER A 45 -22.99 2.38 0.19
C SER A 45 -21.85 3.30 0.64
N LEU A 46 -20.78 3.38 -0.15
CA LEU A 46 -19.64 4.26 0.09
C LEU A 46 -19.48 5.24 -1.07
N ARG A 47 -19.13 6.47 -0.77
CA ARG A 47 -18.81 7.48 -1.79
C ARG A 47 -17.72 8.44 -1.33
N HIS A 48 -17.15 9.19 -2.27
CA HIS A 48 -16.10 10.19 -2.03
C HIS A 48 -14.91 9.62 -1.24
N LEU A 49 -14.55 8.36 -1.53
CA LEU A 49 -13.43 7.71 -0.90
C LEU A 49 -12.13 8.41 -1.26
N THR A 50 -11.35 8.76 -0.26
CA THR A 50 -10.02 9.36 -0.40
C THR A 50 -9.03 8.61 0.48
N LEU A 51 -7.78 8.63 0.06
CA LEU A 51 -6.67 8.12 0.85
C LEU A 51 -5.62 9.22 0.95
N ARG A 52 -5.13 9.46 2.15
CA ARG A 52 -4.09 10.45 2.42
C ARG A 52 -2.98 9.85 3.27
N ILE A 53 -1.76 10.14 2.90
CA ILE A 53 -0.58 9.80 3.68
C ILE A 53 -0.32 10.90 4.69
N SER A 54 -0.04 10.51 5.92
CA SER A 54 0.28 11.39 7.04
C SER A 54 1.59 10.96 7.71
N GLU A 55 2.05 11.74 8.67
CA GLU A 55 3.28 11.47 9.41
C GLU A 55 3.19 10.19 10.26
N GLY A 56 4.35 9.62 10.56
CA GLY A 56 4.48 8.50 11.50
C GLY A 56 3.88 7.19 10.97
N GLY A 57 3.98 6.92 9.69
CA GLY A 57 3.47 5.70 9.07
C GLY A 57 1.95 5.66 8.91
N ARG A 58 1.25 6.78 9.06
CA ARG A 58 -0.21 6.84 9.05
C ARG A 58 -0.78 6.99 7.66
N ILE A 59 -1.82 6.22 7.40
CA ILE A 59 -2.65 6.31 6.19
C ILE A 59 -4.08 6.55 6.64
N VAL A 60 -4.69 7.60 6.11
CA VAL A 60 -6.06 8.01 6.45
C VAL A 60 -6.98 7.74 5.26
N VAL A 61 -7.99 6.92 5.47
CA VAL A 61 -9.06 6.66 4.52
C VAL A 61 -10.29 7.40 4.98
N SER A 62 -10.84 8.25 4.12
CA SER A 62 -12.02 9.06 4.41
C SER A 62 -13.06 8.89 3.32
N GLY A 63 -14.29 9.18 3.63
CA GLY A 63 -15.41 9.11 2.70
C GLY A 63 -16.74 9.32 3.39
N GLU A 64 -17.79 8.87 2.74
CA GLU A 64 -19.15 8.91 3.30
C GLU A 64 -19.80 7.52 3.18
N LYS A 65 -20.49 7.12 4.24
CA LYS A 65 -21.26 5.87 4.34
C LYS A 65 -22.75 6.17 4.33
N LYS A 66 -23.50 5.47 3.50
CA LYS A 66 -24.96 5.55 3.48
C LYS A 66 -25.58 4.73 4.60
N LYS A 67 -26.27 5.42 5.50
CA LYS A 67 -27.14 4.83 6.56
C LYS A 67 -28.42 5.65 6.68
N GLY A 68 -29.32 5.53 5.69
CA GLY A 68 -30.44 6.43 5.52
C GLY A 68 -30.02 7.80 4.98
N VAL A 69 -29.05 8.43 5.65
CA VAL A 69 -28.33 9.64 5.20
C VAL A 69 -26.86 9.29 4.93
N TRP A 70 -26.17 10.19 4.26
CA TRP A 70 -24.73 10.07 4.06
C TRP A 70 -23.99 10.60 5.28
N ILE A 71 -23.18 9.75 5.91
CA ILE A 71 -22.42 10.06 7.12
C ILE A 71 -20.94 10.09 6.78
N PRO A 72 -20.25 11.22 6.98
CA PRO A 72 -18.81 11.28 6.77
C PRO A 72 -18.07 10.41 7.78
N PHE A 73 -16.99 9.78 7.33
CA PHE A 73 -16.13 8.96 8.17
C PHE A 73 -14.66 9.16 7.87
N SER A 74 -13.82 8.84 8.82
CA SER A 74 -12.38 8.79 8.70
C SER A 74 -11.83 7.61 9.48
N VAL A 75 -10.97 6.83 8.85
CA VAL A 75 -10.28 5.69 9.46
C VAL A 75 -8.79 5.86 9.26
N THR A 76 -8.04 5.84 10.36
CA THR A 76 -6.59 5.97 10.35
C THR A 76 -5.96 4.61 10.62
N PHE A 77 -5.05 4.21 9.74
CA PHE A 77 -4.22 3.03 9.87
C PHE A 77 -2.77 3.43 10.09
N ILE A 78 -2.03 2.60 10.80
CA ILE A 78 -0.57 2.64 10.83
C ILE A 78 -0.06 1.53 9.91
N ALA A 79 0.76 1.92 8.93
CA ALA A 79 1.42 0.98 8.03
C ALA A 79 2.70 0.47 8.69
N VAL A 80 2.84 -0.85 8.78
CA VAL A 80 3.99 -1.52 9.39
C VAL A 80 4.46 -2.69 8.54
N ALA A 81 5.71 -3.10 8.74
CA ALA A 81 6.21 -4.32 8.15
C ALA A 81 5.49 -5.54 8.75
N PRO A 82 5.21 -6.58 7.93
CA PRO A 82 4.56 -7.79 8.43
C PRO A 82 5.50 -8.58 9.36
N PRO A 83 4.97 -9.51 10.18
CA PRO A 83 5.78 -10.39 10.99
C PRO A 83 6.79 -11.20 10.16
N PRO A 84 7.95 -11.57 10.75
CA PRO A 84 8.90 -12.48 10.11
C PRO A 84 8.21 -13.78 9.66
N GLY A 85 8.58 -14.29 8.47
CA GLY A 85 7.98 -15.51 7.90
C GLY A 85 6.73 -15.27 7.05
N THR A 86 6.24 -14.05 6.93
CA THR A 86 5.17 -13.72 5.99
C THR A 86 5.65 -13.89 4.55
N ALA A 87 4.89 -14.63 3.74
CA ALA A 87 5.25 -14.87 2.35
C ALA A 87 5.04 -13.63 1.47
N GLY A 88 6.05 -13.31 0.66
CA GLY A 88 6.01 -12.22 -0.33
C GLY A 88 6.09 -10.81 0.27
N PRO A 89 6.16 -9.78 -0.59
CA PRO A 89 6.22 -8.39 -0.16
C PRO A 89 4.81 -7.89 0.18
N SER A 90 4.55 -7.69 1.45
CA SER A 90 3.29 -7.15 1.94
C SER A 90 3.51 -6.11 3.04
N VAL A 91 2.52 -5.25 3.23
CA VAL A 91 2.45 -4.25 4.30
C VAL A 91 1.22 -4.54 5.14
N GLU A 92 1.32 -4.44 6.44
CA GLU A 92 0.16 -4.50 7.32
C GLU A 92 -0.32 -3.08 7.66
N LEU A 93 -1.62 -2.91 7.61
CA LEU A 93 -2.32 -1.70 8.03
C LEU A 93 -3.04 -2.01 9.34
N HIS A 94 -2.55 -1.46 10.43
CA HIS A 94 -3.14 -1.63 11.74
C HIS A 94 -4.09 -0.47 12.03
N LEU A 95 -5.31 -0.78 12.44
CA LEU A 95 -6.29 0.22 12.81
C LEU A 95 -5.83 1.00 14.04
N GLU A 96 -5.72 2.33 13.91
CA GLU A 96 -5.35 3.22 15.02
C GLU A 96 -6.56 4.02 15.53
N ARG A 97 -7.33 4.59 14.61
CA ARG A 97 -8.43 5.51 14.96
C ARG A 97 -9.57 5.40 13.96
N THR A 98 -10.77 5.54 14.44
CA THR A 98 -11.99 5.64 13.62
C THR A 98 -12.88 6.78 14.08
N SER A 99 -13.47 7.48 13.13
CA SER A 99 -14.48 8.50 13.40
C SER A 99 -15.56 8.46 12.30
N PRO A 100 -16.82 8.22 12.65
CA PRO A 100 -17.32 7.76 13.94
C PRO A 100 -16.88 6.32 14.28
N PHE A 101 -17.06 5.90 15.53
CA PHE A 101 -16.53 4.63 16.03
C PHE A 101 -17.00 3.38 15.25
N PHE A 102 -18.17 3.44 14.63
CA PHE A 102 -18.73 2.33 13.85
C PHE A 102 -18.17 2.24 12.40
N ALA A 103 -17.26 3.16 12.01
CA ALA A 103 -16.74 3.20 10.64
C ALA A 103 -15.84 2.00 10.30
N ALA A 104 -15.03 1.54 11.24
CA ALA A 104 -14.03 0.51 10.99
C ALA A 104 -14.56 -0.78 10.38
N PRO A 105 -15.65 -1.41 10.88
CA PRO A 105 -16.10 -2.69 10.35
C PRO A 105 -16.48 -2.64 8.87
N PHE A 106 -17.12 -1.59 8.41
CA PHE A 106 -17.49 -1.51 7.00
C PHE A 106 -16.34 -1.07 6.09
N VAL A 107 -15.40 -0.27 6.58
CA VAL A 107 -14.18 0.04 5.82
C VAL A 107 -13.34 -1.22 5.64
N LEU A 108 -13.11 -1.99 6.70
CA LEU A 108 -12.39 -3.26 6.62
C LEU A 108 -13.10 -4.25 5.69
N ARG A 109 -14.42 -4.32 5.74
CA ARG A 109 -15.21 -5.17 4.83
C ARG A 109 -15.05 -4.75 3.38
N ALA A 110 -15.06 -3.45 3.10
CA ALA A 110 -14.86 -2.93 1.74
C ALA A 110 -13.44 -3.23 1.24
N LEU A 111 -12.43 -3.05 2.07
CA LEU A 111 -11.05 -3.40 1.75
C LEU A 111 -10.89 -4.91 1.50
N GLY A 112 -11.52 -5.74 2.29
CA GLY A 112 -11.44 -7.20 2.16
C GLY A 112 -12.08 -7.78 0.89
N ARG A 113 -12.83 -6.98 0.14
CA ARG A 113 -13.35 -7.38 -1.18
C ARG A 113 -12.31 -7.25 -2.29
N MET A 114 -11.20 -6.57 -2.03
CA MET A 114 -10.14 -6.38 -3.01
C MET A 114 -9.23 -7.62 -3.02
N PRO A 115 -8.86 -8.16 -4.20
CA PRO A 115 -8.06 -9.39 -4.29
C PRO A 115 -6.66 -9.25 -3.70
N GLU A 116 -6.09 -8.05 -3.68
CA GLU A 116 -4.79 -7.74 -3.10
C GLU A 116 -4.80 -7.53 -1.58
N MET A 117 -5.98 -7.50 -0.98
CA MET A 117 -6.17 -7.26 0.45
C MET A 117 -6.60 -8.53 1.18
N GLU A 118 -6.00 -8.77 2.33
CA GLU A 118 -6.41 -9.81 3.28
C GLU A 118 -6.75 -9.16 4.62
N ILE A 119 -7.94 -9.42 5.13
CA ILE A 119 -8.37 -8.89 6.43
C ILE A 119 -8.14 -9.93 7.52
N ILE A 120 -7.36 -9.56 8.52
CA ILE A 120 -7.02 -10.40 9.68
C ILE A 120 -7.43 -9.65 10.95
N GLY A 121 -8.64 -9.93 11.45
CA GLY A 121 -9.21 -9.20 12.59
C GLY A 121 -9.43 -7.72 12.26
N ASN A 122 -8.75 -6.84 12.97
CA ASN A 122 -8.78 -5.38 12.76
C ASN A 122 -7.57 -4.86 11.94
N ARG A 123 -6.89 -5.74 11.22
CA ARG A 123 -5.76 -5.42 10.36
C ARG A 123 -6.08 -5.75 8.93
N ALA A 124 -5.49 -4.99 8.03
CA ALA A 124 -5.48 -5.29 6.61
C ALA A 124 -4.04 -5.58 6.18
N ARG A 125 -3.82 -6.67 5.45
CA ARG A 125 -2.55 -6.96 4.81
C ARG A 125 -2.71 -6.72 3.32
N VAL A 126 -1.84 -5.91 2.75
CA VAL A 126 -1.86 -5.58 1.33
C VAL A 126 -0.58 -6.04 0.65
N ARG A 127 -0.73 -6.65 -0.50
CA ARG A 127 0.40 -7.04 -1.36
C ARG A 127 0.98 -5.81 -2.04
N VAL A 128 2.22 -5.52 -1.73
CA VAL A 128 2.94 -4.35 -2.25
C VAL A 128 3.31 -4.52 -3.72
N ASP A 129 3.54 -5.75 -4.17
CA ASP A 129 3.81 -6.06 -5.58
C ASP A 129 2.73 -5.49 -6.51
N HIS A 130 1.46 -5.52 -6.10
CA HIS A 130 0.37 -4.90 -6.85
C HIS A 130 0.60 -3.39 -7.09
N TRP A 131 1.06 -2.66 -6.09
CA TRP A 131 1.37 -1.24 -6.23
C TRP A 131 2.65 -0.98 -7.02
N ILE A 132 3.64 -1.86 -6.84
CA ILE A 132 4.93 -1.78 -7.55
C ILE A 132 4.73 -2.06 -9.04
N ASP A 133 3.91 -3.04 -9.41
CA ASP A 133 3.63 -3.40 -10.80
C ASP A 133 2.99 -2.25 -11.61
N GLN A 134 2.35 -1.30 -10.91
CA GLN A 134 1.82 -0.08 -11.54
C GLN A 134 2.92 0.95 -11.88
N GLN A 135 4.14 0.74 -11.39
CA GLN A 135 5.29 1.59 -11.72
C GLN A 135 5.95 1.04 -12.99
N GLY A 136 6.20 1.91 -13.95
CA GLY A 136 6.72 1.50 -15.25
C GLY A 136 8.09 0.78 -15.21
N TRP A 137 8.89 1.01 -14.19
CA TRP A 137 10.18 0.33 -14.00
C TRP A 137 10.06 -1.12 -13.52
N ALA A 138 8.89 -1.51 -12.98
CA ALA A 138 8.68 -2.87 -12.43
C ALA A 138 8.78 -3.95 -13.50
N GLU A 139 8.43 -3.64 -14.74
CA GLU A 139 8.54 -4.56 -15.88
C GLU A 139 9.98 -4.99 -16.17
N SER A 140 10.97 -4.19 -15.76
CA SER A 140 12.40 -4.51 -15.93
C SER A 140 12.99 -5.37 -14.81
N LEU A 141 12.20 -5.72 -13.79
CA LEU A 141 12.64 -6.62 -12.74
C LEU A 141 12.66 -8.08 -13.22
N PRO A 142 13.65 -8.89 -12.77
CA PRO A 142 13.69 -10.32 -13.10
C PRO A 142 12.43 -11.04 -12.67
N THR A 143 11.93 -11.93 -13.51
CA THR A 143 10.75 -12.75 -13.22
C THR A 143 10.94 -13.55 -11.93
N GLY A 144 9.94 -13.50 -11.06
CA GLY A 144 9.94 -14.24 -9.79
C GLY A 144 10.74 -13.58 -8.66
N MET A 145 11.34 -12.41 -8.89
CA MET A 145 12.08 -11.69 -7.84
C MET A 145 11.18 -11.39 -6.62
N PHE A 146 9.94 -11.01 -6.84
CA PHE A 146 9.01 -10.71 -5.76
C PHE A 146 8.70 -11.88 -4.83
N LYS A 147 8.86 -13.12 -5.27
CA LYS A 147 8.66 -14.30 -4.41
C LYS A 147 9.69 -14.39 -3.28
N ARG A 148 10.86 -13.79 -3.47
CA ARG A 148 11.98 -13.79 -2.52
C ARG A 148 12.14 -12.46 -1.77
N VAL A 149 11.29 -11.49 -2.07
CA VAL A 149 11.38 -10.16 -1.48
C VAL A 149 10.45 -10.07 -0.27
N ARG A 150 10.91 -9.43 0.78
CA ARG A 150 10.14 -9.11 1.98
C ARG A 150 10.21 -7.63 2.28
N VAL A 151 9.16 -7.12 2.87
CA VAL A 151 9.16 -5.77 3.45
C VAL A 151 9.82 -5.86 4.82
N THR A 152 10.86 -5.07 5.01
CA THR A 152 11.61 -5.01 6.28
C THR A 152 11.31 -3.77 7.09
N GLU A 153 10.91 -2.70 6.43
CA GLU A 153 10.60 -1.42 7.07
C GLU A 153 9.54 -0.68 6.24
N VAL A 154 8.70 0.06 6.93
CA VAL A 154 7.68 0.91 6.32
C VAL A 154 7.66 2.25 7.01
N ASP A 155 7.67 3.32 6.24
CA ASP A 155 7.53 4.69 6.72
C ASP A 155 6.69 5.52 5.74
N THR A 156 6.33 6.71 6.11
CA THR A 156 5.58 7.65 5.27
C THR A 156 6.35 8.94 5.06
N ASP A 157 6.25 9.46 3.85
CA ASP A 157 6.75 10.78 3.47
C ASP A 157 5.56 11.64 2.99
N PRO A 158 4.89 12.36 3.91
CA PRO A 158 3.73 13.17 3.55
C PRO A 158 4.09 14.36 2.67
N GLY A 159 5.31 14.88 2.74
CA GLY A 159 5.78 15.98 1.90
C GLY A 159 5.78 15.61 0.41
N ASN A 160 6.20 14.40 0.08
CA ASN A 160 6.21 13.86 -1.28
C ASN A 160 4.98 12.99 -1.58
N ARG A 161 4.05 12.86 -0.65
CA ARG A 161 2.85 12.02 -0.76
C ARG A 161 3.16 10.59 -1.18
N GLN A 162 4.01 9.93 -0.42
CA GLN A 162 4.43 8.56 -0.73
C GLN A 162 4.62 7.71 0.53
N LEU A 163 4.36 6.42 0.37
CA LEU A 163 4.72 5.40 1.32
C LEU A 163 6.12 4.91 0.97
N LEU A 164 7.00 4.85 1.94
CA LEU A 164 8.35 4.35 1.79
C LEU A 164 8.41 2.90 2.28
N VAL A 165 8.66 1.99 1.36
CA VAL A 165 8.72 0.56 1.66
C VAL A 165 10.13 0.07 1.43
N THR A 166 10.79 -0.41 2.48
CA THR A 166 12.11 -1.01 2.37
C THR A 166 11.95 -2.50 2.09
N LEU A 167 12.50 -2.94 0.97
CA LEU A 167 12.49 -4.31 0.52
C LEU A 167 13.86 -4.95 0.75
N GLY A 168 13.85 -6.18 1.23
CA GLY A 168 15.04 -7.00 1.35
C GLY A 168 14.78 -8.40 0.82
N LEU A 169 15.85 -9.14 0.49
CA LEU A 169 15.71 -10.56 0.15
C LEU A 169 15.46 -11.35 1.42
N ALA A 170 14.57 -12.32 1.35
CA ALA A 170 14.42 -13.31 2.39
C ALA A 170 15.78 -13.98 2.59
N GLY A 171 16.34 -13.80 3.76
CA GLY A 171 17.63 -14.36 4.12
C GLY A 171 17.65 -15.86 3.85
N GLY A 172 18.74 -16.31 3.28
CA GLY A 172 19.02 -17.74 3.21
C GLY A 172 19.20 -18.34 4.59
#